data_a4b6052f087ebfe2ef339814f35b3f86
#
_entry.id   a4b6052f087ebfe2ef339814f35b3f86
#
_cell.length_a   1.000
_cell.length_b   1.000
_cell.length_c   1.000
_cell.angle_alpha   90.00
_cell.angle_beta   90.00
_cell.angle_gamma   90.00
#
_symmetry.space_group_name_H-M   'P 1'
#
loop_
_entity.id
_entity.type
_entity.pdbx_description
1 polymer ?
#
loop_
_entity_poly.entity_id
_entity_poly.type
_entity_poly.pdbx_seq_one_letter_code
_entity_poly.pdbx_strand_id
1 'polypeptide(L)'
;MSKSNVSYDIKRFSGIKRDYKDEEVERLRGSIKINYSMCEHQSKKLWNLLNTEPYVNTLGSLSGNHSVQHAKAGLKAIYVSGWQVAADANTAGEMYPDQSLYPFDSAPKLVDSINNALVRADQIQHMEIKDGDMKTEDKVDYMLPIIADGEAGFGGPLNVFELTKKFIKAGAAGVHFEDQLASEKKCGHMGGKVLIPTSTAVRNLKAARLAADIADVPLIILARTDANAAKLITND
;
A
#
# COMPACT_ATOMS: atom_id res chain seq x y z
N MET A 1 16.79 -22.05 17.91
CA MET A 1 16.49 -20.88 17.05
C MET A 1 15.75 -21.37 15.81
N SER A 2 14.43 -21.26 15.81
CA SER A 2 13.61 -21.58 14.63
C SER A 2 14.00 -20.59 13.53
N LYS A 3 14.48 -21.11 12.39
CA LYS A 3 14.66 -20.29 11.20
C LYS A 3 13.25 -19.91 10.74
N SER A 4 12.85 -18.66 10.94
CA SER A 4 11.65 -18.13 10.30
C SER A 4 11.80 -18.35 8.79
N ASN A 5 10.92 -19.16 8.21
CA ASN A 5 10.85 -19.41 6.77
C ASN A 5 10.32 -18.17 6.03
N VAL A 6 10.92 -17.01 6.25
CA VAL A 6 10.53 -15.76 5.60
C VAL A 6 11.30 -15.66 4.29
N SER A 7 10.58 -15.47 3.20
CA SER A 7 11.13 -15.47 1.82
C SER A 7 11.85 -14.17 1.43
N TYR A 8 12.05 -13.21 2.35
CA TYR A 8 12.62 -11.89 2.08
C TYR A 8 13.73 -11.50 3.06
N ASP A 9 14.55 -10.50 2.69
CA ASP A 9 15.67 -10.05 3.51
C ASP A 9 15.21 -9.47 4.84
N ILE A 10 15.43 -10.23 5.90
CA ILE A 10 15.09 -9.88 7.28
C ILE A 10 15.86 -8.65 7.79
N LYS A 11 17.02 -8.33 7.21
CA LYS A 11 17.85 -7.19 7.63
C LYS A 11 17.14 -5.85 7.49
N ARG A 12 16.23 -5.71 6.51
CA ARG A 12 15.43 -4.48 6.36
C ARG A 12 14.54 -4.16 7.55
N PHE A 13 14.25 -5.15 8.40
CA PHE A 13 13.46 -5.00 9.61
C PHE A 13 14.30 -4.85 10.88
N SER A 14 15.62 -4.70 10.73
CA SER A 14 16.50 -4.47 11.87
C SER A 14 16.09 -3.18 12.59
N GLY A 15 15.96 -3.25 13.93
CA GLY A 15 15.47 -2.13 14.73
C GLY A 15 13.94 -2.02 14.87
N ILE A 16 13.15 -2.78 14.10
CA ILE A 16 11.69 -2.83 14.28
C ILE A 16 11.36 -3.82 15.40
N LYS A 17 10.70 -3.31 16.45
CA LYS A 17 10.23 -4.13 17.57
C LYS A 17 8.78 -4.54 17.35
N ARG A 18 8.54 -5.84 17.35
CA ARG A 18 7.19 -6.44 17.32
C ARG A 18 6.86 -6.98 18.71
N ASP A 19 5.62 -6.79 19.15
CA ASP A 19 5.16 -7.27 20.47
C ASP A 19 4.55 -8.68 20.40
N TYR A 20 4.58 -9.31 19.24
CA TYR A 20 4.12 -10.68 18.99
C TYR A 20 5.29 -11.57 18.54
N LYS A 21 5.16 -12.86 18.76
CA LYS A 21 6.18 -13.86 18.43
C LYS A 21 5.92 -14.53 17.09
N ASP A 22 6.96 -15.13 16.52
CA ASP A 22 6.85 -15.87 15.25
C ASP A 22 5.86 -17.04 15.35
N GLU A 23 5.77 -17.71 16.52
CA GLU A 23 4.81 -18.80 16.75
C GLU A 23 3.36 -18.31 16.70
N GLU A 24 3.10 -17.06 17.10
CA GLU A 24 1.76 -16.46 17.01
C GLU A 24 1.41 -16.15 15.55
N VAL A 25 2.38 -15.68 14.76
CA VAL A 25 2.21 -15.46 13.32
C VAL A 25 1.89 -16.79 12.62
N GLU A 26 2.68 -17.83 12.87
CA GLU A 26 2.46 -19.16 12.28
C GLU A 26 1.09 -19.73 12.65
N ARG A 27 0.66 -19.58 13.89
CA ARG A 27 -0.66 -20.02 14.35
C ARG A 27 -1.80 -19.34 13.60
N LEU A 28 -1.62 -18.08 13.16
CA LEU A 28 -2.62 -17.28 12.46
C LEU A 28 -2.63 -17.47 10.95
N ARG A 29 -1.59 -18.08 10.37
CA ARG A 29 -1.48 -18.29 8.89
C ARG A 29 -2.51 -19.27 8.34
N GLY A 30 -3.01 -20.17 9.12
CA GLY A 30 -3.84 -21.28 8.64
C GLY A 30 -3.02 -22.43 8.05
N SER A 31 -3.71 -23.46 7.52
CA SER A 31 -3.10 -24.71 7.06
C SER A 31 -2.64 -24.69 5.58
N ILE A 32 -3.04 -23.68 4.82
CA ILE A 32 -2.72 -23.54 3.39
C ILE A 32 -1.87 -22.30 3.18
N LYS A 33 -0.74 -22.44 2.49
CA LYS A 33 0.07 -21.31 2.08
C LYS A 33 -0.57 -20.62 0.87
N ILE A 34 -1.00 -19.38 1.06
CA ILE A 34 -1.48 -18.51 -0.02
C ILE A 34 -0.31 -17.62 -0.45
N ASN A 35 -0.02 -17.59 -1.75
CA ASN A 35 1.05 -16.77 -2.30
C ASN A 35 0.47 -15.44 -2.84
N TYR A 36 1.00 -14.34 -2.34
CA TYR A 36 0.67 -12.99 -2.80
C TYR A 36 1.82 -12.45 -3.68
N SER A 37 2.12 -13.16 -4.77
CA SER A 37 3.29 -12.94 -5.61
C SER A 37 3.40 -11.51 -6.17
N MET A 38 2.27 -10.89 -6.52
CA MET A 38 2.24 -9.50 -6.97
C MET A 38 2.71 -8.54 -5.86
N CYS A 39 2.14 -8.63 -4.67
CA CYS A 39 2.54 -7.81 -3.52
C CYS A 39 4.02 -8.03 -3.17
N GLU A 40 4.47 -9.27 -3.15
CA GLU A 40 5.87 -9.62 -2.87
C GLU A 40 6.82 -8.99 -3.90
N HIS A 41 6.53 -9.15 -5.20
CA HIS A 41 7.33 -8.59 -6.28
C HIS A 41 7.39 -7.06 -6.19
N GLN A 42 6.23 -6.42 -6.08
CA GLN A 42 6.11 -4.97 -6.05
C GLN A 42 6.76 -4.36 -4.80
N SER A 43 6.62 -4.99 -3.65
CA SER A 43 7.24 -4.52 -2.40
C SER A 43 8.77 -4.62 -2.44
N LYS A 44 9.32 -5.70 -2.99
CA LYS A 44 10.76 -5.86 -3.20
C LYS A 44 11.29 -4.82 -4.17
N LYS A 45 10.58 -4.58 -5.27
CA LYS A 45 10.95 -3.57 -6.27
C LYS A 45 10.95 -2.16 -5.67
N LEU A 46 9.89 -1.79 -4.95
CA LEU A 46 9.81 -0.49 -4.27
C LEU A 46 10.95 -0.31 -3.27
N TRP A 47 11.23 -1.34 -2.46
CA TRP A 47 12.33 -1.28 -1.50
C TRP A 47 13.67 -1.07 -2.18
N ASN A 48 13.93 -1.75 -3.30
CA ASN A 48 15.13 -1.54 -4.09
C ASN A 48 15.22 -0.11 -4.62
N LEU A 49 14.14 0.40 -5.24
CA LEU A 49 14.11 1.77 -5.76
C LEU A 49 14.40 2.82 -4.67
N LEU A 50 13.82 2.66 -3.47
CA LEU A 50 14.03 3.57 -2.34
C LEU A 50 15.48 3.58 -1.82
N ASN A 51 16.26 2.52 -2.09
CA ASN A 51 17.65 2.41 -1.63
C ASN A 51 18.69 2.68 -2.72
N THR A 52 18.30 2.68 -3.99
CA THR A 52 19.24 2.80 -5.12
C THR A 52 19.04 4.06 -5.95
N GLU A 53 17.81 4.59 -5.99
CA GLU A 53 17.50 5.80 -6.76
C GLU A 53 17.66 7.05 -5.89
N PRO A 54 18.12 8.17 -6.46
CA PRO A 54 18.19 9.44 -5.73
C PRO A 54 16.82 9.96 -5.31
N TYR A 55 15.78 9.61 -6.04
CA TYR A 55 14.37 9.84 -5.73
C TYR A 55 13.48 8.88 -6.53
N VAL A 56 12.31 8.59 -6.02
CA VAL A 56 11.30 7.77 -6.70
C VAL A 56 10.15 8.68 -7.14
N ASN A 57 10.14 9.04 -8.43
CA ASN A 57 9.09 9.89 -8.99
C ASN A 57 7.80 9.10 -9.18
N THR A 58 6.69 9.71 -8.77
CA THR A 58 5.35 9.11 -8.86
C THR A 58 4.28 10.19 -9.04
N LEU A 59 3.16 9.80 -9.61
CA LEU A 59 1.95 10.62 -9.69
C LEU A 59 0.74 9.81 -9.25
N GLY A 60 -0.33 10.52 -8.86
CA GLY A 60 -1.63 9.92 -8.54
C GLY A 60 -2.27 9.30 -9.78
N SER A 61 -2.92 8.14 -9.61
CA SER A 61 -3.62 7.46 -10.68
C SER A 61 -5.01 7.01 -10.23
N LEU A 62 -6.01 7.25 -11.09
CA LEU A 62 -7.42 6.88 -10.88
C LEU A 62 -7.87 5.72 -11.77
N SER A 63 -7.03 5.30 -12.71
CA SER A 63 -7.39 4.23 -13.64
C SER A 63 -6.18 3.47 -14.13
N GLY A 64 -6.40 2.26 -14.62
CA GLY A 64 -5.36 1.47 -15.26
C GLY A 64 -4.72 2.18 -16.45
N ASN A 65 -5.49 2.92 -17.24
CA ASN A 65 -4.95 3.67 -18.38
C ASN A 65 -4.01 4.78 -17.95
N HIS A 66 -4.33 5.55 -16.89
CA HIS A 66 -3.40 6.53 -16.33
C HIS A 66 -2.08 5.86 -15.95
N SER A 67 -2.14 4.72 -15.28
CA SER A 67 -0.95 3.99 -14.82
C SER A 67 -0.10 3.47 -15.98
N VAL A 68 -0.72 2.98 -17.05
CA VAL A 68 -0.02 2.58 -18.27
C VAL A 68 0.69 3.78 -18.90
N GLN A 69 0.06 4.97 -18.94
CA GLN A 69 0.72 6.18 -19.45
C GLN A 69 1.85 6.64 -18.53
N HIS A 70 1.70 6.51 -17.20
CA HIS A 70 2.78 6.79 -16.24
C HIS A 70 4.01 5.91 -16.51
N ALA A 71 3.81 4.61 -16.74
CA ALA A 71 4.90 3.70 -17.08
C ALA A 71 5.59 4.10 -18.40
N LYS A 72 4.82 4.41 -19.46
CA LYS A 72 5.36 4.90 -20.74
C LYS A 72 6.12 6.23 -20.60
N ALA A 73 5.71 7.07 -19.66
CA ALA A 73 6.40 8.33 -19.37
C ALA A 73 7.65 8.16 -18.49
N GLY A 74 7.99 6.94 -18.08
CA GLY A 74 9.19 6.64 -17.29
C GLY A 74 9.07 6.94 -15.79
N LEU A 75 7.85 7.07 -15.25
CA LEU A 75 7.66 7.12 -13.79
C LEU A 75 8.11 5.81 -13.14
N LYS A 76 8.58 5.88 -11.90
CA LYS A 76 9.15 4.75 -11.17
C LYS A 76 8.16 4.05 -10.27
N ALA A 77 7.06 4.71 -9.89
CA ALA A 77 6.02 4.19 -9.02
C ALA A 77 4.68 4.85 -9.33
N ILE A 78 3.62 4.34 -8.72
CA ILE A 78 2.26 4.88 -8.80
C ILE A 78 1.77 5.17 -7.40
N TYR A 79 1.04 6.27 -7.24
CA TYR A 79 0.37 6.62 -6.00
C TYR A 79 -1.15 6.49 -6.14
N VAL A 80 -1.78 5.77 -5.21
CA VAL A 80 -3.23 5.72 -5.06
C VAL A 80 -3.62 6.61 -3.89
N SER A 81 -4.09 7.80 -4.21
CA SER A 81 -4.43 8.85 -3.25
C SER A 81 -5.83 8.65 -2.68
N GLY A 82 -5.97 8.70 -1.35
CA GLY A 82 -7.27 8.66 -0.68
C GLY A 82 -8.17 9.82 -1.08
N TRP A 83 -7.62 11.02 -1.22
CA TRP A 83 -8.36 12.18 -1.73
C TRP A 83 -8.96 11.94 -3.11
N GLN A 84 -8.19 11.39 -4.04
CA GLN A 84 -8.68 11.08 -5.39
C GLN A 84 -9.71 9.94 -5.36
N VAL A 85 -9.52 8.93 -4.49
CA VAL A 85 -10.49 7.85 -4.29
C VAL A 85 -11.81 8.41 -3.74
N ALA A 86 -11.76 9.29 -2.75
CA ALA A 86 -12.96 9.95 -2.22
C ALA A 86 -13.74 10.69 -3.30
N ALA A 87 -13.02 11.45 -4.14
CA ALA A 87 -13.63 12.32 -5.15
C ALA A 87 -14.20 11.55 -6.35
N ASP A 88 -13.50 10.50 -6.85
CA ASP A 88 -13.79 9.99 -8.20
C ASP A 88 -13.61 8.48 -8.39
N ALA A 89 -13.06 7.75 -7.43
CA ALA A 89 -12.72 6.34 -7.64
C ALA A 89 -13.17 5.41 -6.50
N ASN A 90 -14.17 5.83 -5.71
CA ASN A 90 -14.70 4.96 -4.65
C ASN A 90 -15.77 4.00 -5.17
N THR A 91 -15.93 2.90 -4.45
CA THR A 91 -16.87 1.83 -4.83
C THR A 91 -18.33 2.14 -4.56
N ALA A 92 -18.64 3.24 -3.88
CA ALA A 92 -19.99 3.72 -3.71
C ALA A 92 -20.49 4.47 -4.95
N GLY A 93 -19.59 4.92 -5.84
CA GLY A 93 -19.96 5.75 -7.00
C GLY A 93 -20.40 7.16 -6.64
N GLU A 94 -20.02 7.62 -5.45
CA GLU A 94 -20.37 8.94 -4.93
C GLU A 94 -19.15 9.87 -4.92
N MET A 95 -19.38 11.17 -4.88
CA MET A 95 -18.34 12.15 -4.60
C MET A 95 -18.35 12.48 -3.10
N TYR A 96 -17.32 12.03 -2.39
CA TYR A 96 -17.15 12.34 -0.97
C TYR A 96 -16.08 13.40 -0.76
N PRO A 97 -16.19 14.23 0.31
CA PRO A 97 -15.03 14.95 0.80
C PRO A 97 -13.96 13.98 1.31
N ASP A 98 -12.72 14.42 1.34
CA ASP A 98 -11.59 13.62 1.83
C ASP A 98 -11.62 13.49 3.37
N GLN A 99 -12.56 12.71 3.85
CA GLN A 99 -12.85 12.47 5.27
C GLN A 99 -13.08 10.97 5.58
N SER A 100 -12.57 10.08 4.74
CA SER A 100 -12.72 8.62 4.88
C SER A 100 -14.17 8.14 4.97
N LEU A 101 -15.08 8.79 4.24
CA LEU A 101 -16.51 8.44 4.22
C LEU A 101 -16.87 7.39 3.18
N TYR A 102 -15.97 7.11 2.25
CA TYR A 102 -16.15 6.10 1.23
C TYR A 102 -15.90 4.68 1.78
N PRO A 103 -16.41 3.63 1.12
CA PRO A 103 -16.16 2.25 1.56
C PRO A 103 -14.67 1.94 1.65
N PHE A 104 -14.22 1.38 2.78
CA PHE A 104 -12.80 1.17 3.11
C PHE A 104 -12.05 0.27 2.12
N ASP A 105 -12.74 -0.50 1.30
CA ASP A 105 -12.14 -1.35 0.28
C ASP A 105 -11.98 -0.67 -1.10
N SER A 106 -12.34 0.62 -1.21
CA SER A 106 -12.27 1.35 -2.48
C SER A 106 -10.83 1.50 -3.00
N ALA A 107 -9.91 1.94 -2.16
CA ALA A 107 -8.50 2.07 -2.55
C ALA A 107 -7.86 0.71 -2.89
N PRO A 108 -8.05 -0.39 -2.12
CA PRO A 108 -7.62 -1.72 -2.53
C PRO A 108 -8.18 -2.17 -3.90
N LYS A 109 -9.45 -1.92 -4.19
CA LYS A 109 -10.04 -2.27 -5.49
C LYS A 109 -9.44 -1.47 -6.65
N LEU A 110 -9.11 -0.21 -6.41
CA LEU A 110 -8.41 0.61 -7.41
C LEU A 110 -6.99 0.08 -7.65
N VAL A 111 -6.26 -0.31 -6.60
CA VAL A 111 -4.94 -0.96 -6.72
C VAL A 111 -5.03 -2.23 -7.57
N ASP A 112 -6.01 -3.08 -7.31
CA ASP A 112 -6.24 -4.31 -8.09
C ASP A 112 -6.53 -4.00 -9.57
N SER A 113 -7.41 -3.05 -9.84
CA SER A 113 -7.73 -2.61 -11.20
C SER A 113 -6.51 -2.06 -11.95
N ILE A 114 -5.68 -1.27 -11.29
CA ILE A 114 -4.44 -0.74 -11.85
C ILE A 114 -3.47 -1.88 -12.15
N ASN A 115 -3.24 -2.79 -11.21
CA ASN A 115 -2.35 -3.94 -11.41
C ASN A 115 -2.80 -4.81 -12.59
N ASN A 116 -4.11 -5.05 -12.72
CA ASN A 116 -4.66 -5.81 -13.85
C ASN A 116 -4.35 -5.15 -15.20
N ALA A 117 -4.44 -3.81 -15.28
CA ALA A 117 -4.09 -3.07 -16.49
C ALA A 117 -2.58 -3.13 -16.80
N LEU A 118 -1.72 -2.99 -15.78
CA LEU A 118 -0.27 -3.08 -15.93
C LEU A 118 0.17 -4.48 -16.34
N VAL A 119 -0.39 -5.52 -15.74
CA VAL A 119 -0.16 -6.92 -16.11
C VAL A 119 -0.57 -7.15 -17.57
N ARG A 120 -1.72 -6.63 -17.99
CA ARG A 120 -2.18 -6.77 -19.37
C ARG A 120 -1.24 -6.05 -20.35
N ALA A 121 -0.77 -4.86 -20.02
CA ALA A 121 0.19 -4.13 -20.84
C ALA A 121 1.53 -4.88 -20.97
N ASP A 122 2.03 -5.45 -19.86
CA ASP A 122 3.24 -6.27 -19.86
C ASP A 122 3.07 -7.55 -20.70
N GLN A 123 1.92 -8.23 -20.60
CA GLN A 123 1.62 -9.42 -21.41
C GLN A 123 1.63 -9.14 -22.91
N ILE A 124 1.00 -8.01 -23.32
CA ILE A 124 0.98 -7.60 -24.73
C ILE A 124 2.40 -7.33 -25.22
N GLN A 125 3.16 -6.51 -24.50
CA GLN A 125 4.55 -6.20 -24.83
C GLN A 125 5.44 -7.44 -24.88
N HIS A 126 5.25 -8.38 -23.94
CA HIS A 126 6.00 -9.64 -23.94
C HIS A 126 5.72 -10.46 -25.19
N MET A 127 4.46 -10.54 -25.61
CA MET A 127 4.06 -11.23 -26.84
C MET A 127 4.70 -10.57 -28.08
N GLU A 128 4.59 -9.24 -28.23
CA GLU A 128 5.16 -8.47 -29.34
C GLU A 128 6.69 -8.67 -29.46
N ILE A 129 7.40 -8.74 -28.31
CA ILE A 129 8.84 -9.02 -28.29
C ILE A 129 9.11 -10.46 -28.75
N LYS A 130 8.30 -11.44 -28.33
CA LYS A 130 8.47 -12.85 -28.72
C LYS A 130 8.18 -13.10 -30.20
N ASP A 131 7.21 -12.39 -30.74
CA ASP A 131 6.84 -12.48 -32.15
C ASP A 131 7.79 -11.67 -33.08
N GLY A 132 8.66 -10.85 -32.50
CA GLY A 132 9.64 -10.03 -33.23
C GLY A 132 9.09 -8.68 -33.73
N ASP A 133 7.88 -8.32 -33.30
CA ASP A 133 7.22 -7.06 -33.69
C ASP A 133 7.74 -5.87 -32.86
N MET A 134 8.38 -6.14 -31.71
CA MET A 134 8.98 -5.13 -30.85
C MET A 134 10.40 -5.55 -30.43
N LYS A 135 11.33 -4.59 -30.38
CA LYS A 135 12.68 -4.85 -29.88
C LYS A 135 12.73 -4.88 -28.36
N THR A 136 13.58 -5.74 -27.80
CA THR A 136 13.76 -5.84 -26.34
C THR A 136 14.26 -4.53 -25.70
N GLU A 137 15.06 -3.74 -26.42
CA GLU A 137 15.59 -2.45 -25.98
C GLU A 137 14.52 -1.37 -25.80
N ASP A 138 13.37 -1.52 -26.50
CA ASP A 138 12.24 -0.59 -26.42
C ASP A 138 11.25 -0.95 -25.28
N LYS A 139 11.62 -1.96 -24.48
CA LYS A 139 10.77 -2.46 -23.40
C LYS A 139 10.46 -1.39 -22.36
N VAL A 140 9.15 -1.18 -22.11
CA VAL A 140 8.64 -0.36 -21.01
C VAL A 140 8.51 -1.22 -19.75
N ASP A 141 8.93 -0.71 -18.61
CA ASP A 141 8.71 -1.36 -17.32
C ASP A 141 7.29 -1.04 -16.82
N TYR A 142 6.32 -1.86 -17.21
CA TYR A 142 4.93 -1.69 -16.78
C TYR A 142 4.69 -2.10 -15.34
N MET A 143 5.52 -2.95 -14.74
CA MET A 143 5.30 -3.46 -13.39
C MET A 143 5.73 -2.44 -12.32
N LEU A 144 5.12 -1.24 -12.35
CA LEU A 144 5.39 -0.17 -11.40
C LEU A 144 4.81 -0.48 -10.02
N PRO A 145 5.59 -0.35 -8.94
CA PRO A 145 5.08 -0.55 -7.59
C PRO A 145 4.06 0.53 -7.21
N ILE A 146 2.97 0.10 -6.57
CA ILE A 146 1.88 0.97 -6.15
C ILE A 146 1.99 1.22 -4.65
N ILE A 147 2.03 2.50 -4.26
CA ILE A 147 1.89 2.95 -2.88
C ILE A 147 0.49 3.50 -2.71
N ALA A 148 -0.23 3.06 -1.69
CA ALA A 148 -1.63 3.43 -1.49
C ALA A 148 -1.86 4.17 -0.17
N ASP A 149 -2.84 5.04 -0.17
CA ASP A 149 -3.36 5.70 1.01
C ASP A 149 -4.27 4.74 1.80
N GLY A 150 -3.87 4.46 3.04
CA GLY A 150 -4.66 3.69 4.00
C GLY A 150 -5.48 4.58 4.93
N GLU A 151 -5.49 5.92 4.68
CA GLU A 151 -6.18 6.89 5.51
C GLU A 151 -5.75 6.77 7.00
N ALA A 152 -6.65 7.05 7.91
CA ALA A 152 -6.47 6.74 9.34
C ALA A 152 -6.84 5.27 9.69
N GLY A 153 -6.93 4.38 8.69
CA GLY A 153 -7.24 2.96 8.87
C GLY A 153 -8.74 2.65 9.01
N PHE A 154 -9.63 3.61 8.79
CA PHE A 154 -11.09 3.46 8.87
C PHE A 154 -11.61 2.95 10.24
N GLY A 155 -10.85 3.16 11.30
CA GLY A 155 -11.19 2.74 12.65
C GLY A 155 -9.96 2.40 13.48
N GLY A 156 -10.05 1.35 14.28
CA GLY A 156 -8.97 0.89 15.15
C GLY A 156 -8.08 -0.18 14.51
N PRO A 157 -7.25 -0.88 15.32
CA PRO A 157 -6.28 -1.85 14.83
C PRO A 157 -6.89 -3.03 14.06
N LEU A 158 -8.14 -3.42 14.36
CA LEU A 158 -8.84 -4.48 13.61
C LEU A 158 -9.16 -4.05 12.19
N ASN A 159 -9.61 -2.80 12.02
CA ASN A 159 -9.87 -2.22 10.70
C ASN A 159 -8.58 -2.13 9.89
N VAL A 160 -7.50 -1.62 10.50
CA VAL A 160 -6.18 -1.53 9.86
C VAL A 160 -5.66 -2.90 9.42
N PHE A 161 -5.82 -3.92 10.28
CA PHE A 161 -5.44 -5.30 9.96
C PHE A 161 -6.17 -5.82 8.72
N GLU A 162 -7.50 -5.72 8.68
CA GLU A 162 -8.31 -6.21 7.56
C GLU A 162 -8.09 -5.38 6.28
N LEU A 163 -7.92 -4.07 6.40
CA LEU A 163 -7.60 -3.21 5.27
C LEU A 163 -6.24 -3.56 4.67
N THR A 164 -5.23 -3.81 5.50
CA THR A 164 -3.90 -4.22 5.05
C THR A 164 -3.96 -5.55 4.29
N LYS A 165 -4.74 -6.52 4.74
CA LYS A 165 -4.97 -7.78 3.99
C LYS A 165 -5.55 -7.53 2.61
N LYS A 166 -6.48 -6.57 2.48
CA LYS A 166 -7.05 -6.21 1.18
C LYS A 166 -6.02 -5.59 0.26
N PHE A 167 -5.16 -4.70 0.75
CA PHE A 167 -4.05 -4.13 -0.02
C PHE A 167 -3.04 -5.19 -0.47
N ILE A 168 -2.69 -6.13 0.41
CA ILE A 168 -1.81 -7.26 0.07
C ILE A 168 -2.41 -8.08 -1.06
N LYS A 169 -3.68 -8.44 -0.95
CA LYS A 169 -4.43 -9.21 -1.95
C LYS A 169 -4.51 -8.49 -3.30
N ALA A 170 -4.64 -7.17 -3.28
CA ALA A 170 -4.65 -6.31 -4.45
C ALA A 170 -3.26 -6.11 -5.09
N GLY A 171 -2.18 -6.52 -4.41
CA GLY A 171 -0.82 -6.41 -4.92
C GLY A 171 -0.17 -5.05 -4.68
N ALA A 172 -0.55 -4.30 -3.65
CA ALA A 172 0.12 -3.08 -3.25
C ALA A 172 1.57 -3.34 -2.85
N ALA A 173 2.49 -2.43 -3.19
CA ALA A 173 3.88 -2.45 -2.76
C ALA A 173 4.07 -1.84 -1.38
N GLY A 174 3.27 -0.83 -1.08
CA GLY A 174 3.27 -0.13 0.19
C GLY A 174 1.93 0.52 0.50
N VAL A 175 1.72 0.76 1.78
CA VAL A 175 0.55 1.48 2.29
C VAL A 175 0.99 2.40 3.42
N HIS A 176 0.49 3.62 3.43
CA HIS A 176 0.67 4.51 4.58
C HIS A 176 -0.61 4.62 5.40
N PHE A 177 -0.42 4.80 6.70
CA PHE A 177 -1.48 5.09 7.66
C PHE A 177 -1.10 6.34 8.43
N GLU A 178 -2.09 7.22 8.65
CA GLU A 178 -1.91 8.47 9.36
C GLU A 178 -2.44 8.40 10.80
N ASP A 179 -1.90 9.28 11.64
CA ASP A 179 -2.22 9.38 13.07
C ASP A 179 -3.44 10.26 13.39
N GLN A 180 -4.33 10.46 12.42
CA GLN A 180 -5.60 11.14 12.66
C GLN A 180 -6.61 10.21 13.35
N LEU A 181 -7.51 10.79 14.14
CA LEU A 181 -8.70 10.10 14.65
C LEU A 181 -9.61 9.75 13.46
N ALA A 182 -9.87 8.47 13.22
CA ALA A 182 -10.58 8.01 12.03
C ALA A 182 -11.99 8.63 11.86
N SER A 183 -12.72 8.84 12.96
CA SER A 183 -14.05 9.47 12.95
C SER A 183 -14.03 10.97 12.63
N GLU A 184 -12.88 11.63 12.81
CA GLU A 184 -12.70 13.08 12.64
C GLU A 184 -11.70 13.41 11.52
N LYS A 185 -11.36 12.44 10.69
CA LYS A 185 -10.36 12.58 9.64
C LYS A 185 -10.67 13.74 8.70
N LYS A 186 -9.66 14.52 8.40
CA LYS A 186 -9.69 15.63 7.45
C LYS A 186 -8.58 15.48 6.41
N CYS A 187 -8.77 16.07 5.25
CA CYS A 187 -7.70 16.20 4.26
C CYS A 187 -6.48 16.90 4.85
N GLY A 188 -5.27 16.51 4.46
CA GLY A 188 -4.01 16.96 5.06
C GLY A 188 -3.83 18.48 5.17
N HIS A 189 -4.39 19.25 4.24
CA HIS A 189 -4.31 20.72 4.23
C HIS A 189 -5.47 21.43 4.96
N MET A 190 -6.47 20.69 5.43
CA MET A 190 -7.62 21.27 6.15
C MET A 190 -7.31 21.49 7.64
N GLY A 191 -7.97 22.50 8.22
CA GLY A 191 -7.98 22.71 9.67
C GLY A 191 -8.88 21.72 10.41
N GLY A 192 -8.74 21.67 11.73
CA GLY A 192 -9.60 20.84 12.59
C GLY A 192 -9.22 19.36 12.64
N LYS A 193 -8.02 19.00 12.22
CA LYS A 193 -7.49 17.65 12.37
C LYS A 193 -7.29 17.31 13.84
N VAL A 194 -7.69 16.09 14.22
CA VAL A 194 -7.54 15.54 15.56
C VAL A 194 -6.59 14.35 15.49
N LEU A 195 -5.50 14.40 16.25
CA LEU A 195 -4.56 13.27 16.33
C LEU A 195 -5.01 12.27 17.38
N ILE A 196 -4.58 11.02 17.18
CA ILE A 196 -4.62 9.97 18.22
C ILE A 196 -3.30 9.95 18.98
N PRO A 197 -3.26 9.45 20.23
CA PRO A 197 -2.02 9.25 20.96
C PRO A 197 -1.00 8.39 20.16
N THR A 198 0.28 8.68 20.30
CA THR A 198 1.35 7.95 19.61
C THR A 198 1.27 6.44 19.88
N SER A 199 0.94 6.03 21.10
CA SER A 199 0.75 4.62 21.47
C SER A 199 -0.33 3.94 20.62
N THR A 200 -1.43 4.65 20.36
CA THR A 200 -2.54 4.16 19.51
C THR A 200 -2.10 4.09 18.05
N ALA A 201 -1.42 5.10 17.52
CA ALA A 201 -0.88 5.09 16.17
C ALA A 201 0.12 3.92 15.96
N VAL A 202 1.03 3.71 16.91
CA VAL A 202 1.97 2.58 16.89
C VAL A 202 1.22 1.24 16.91
N ARG A 203 0.17 1.09 17.72
CA ARG A 203 -0.68 -0.11 17.74
C ARG A 203 -1.33 -0.39 16.39
N ASN A 204 -1.82 0.64 15.71
CA ASN A 204 -2.39 0.51 14.37
C ASN A 204 -1.33 0.05 13.34
N LEU A 205 -0.14 0.65 13.36
CA LEU A 205 0.97 0.24 12.47
C LEU A 205 1.45 -1.20 12.75
N LYS A 206 1.46 -1.62 14.04
CA LYS A 206 1.75 -3.02 14.40
C LYS A 206 0.69 -3.98 13.88
N ALA A 207 -0.58 -3.59 13.87
CA ALA A 207 -1.65 -4.41 13.26
C ALA A 207 -1.45 -4.58 11.76
N ALA A 208 -1.05 -3.50 11.05
CA ALA A 208 -0.69 -3.58 9.64
C ALA A 208 0.51 -4.51 9.42
N ARG A 209 1.55 -4.40 10.25
CA ARG A 209 2.73 -5.27 10.15
C ARG A 209 2.37 -6.73 10.42
N LEU A 210 1.55 -7.03 11.42
CA LEU A 210 1.08 -8.38 11.72
C LEU A 210 0.33 -8.99 10.52
N ALA A 211 -0.54 -8.22 9.87
CA ALA A 211 -1.24 -8.68 8.67
C ALA A 211 -0.27 -9.09 7.55
N ALA A 212 0.79 -8.30 7.34
CA ALA A 212 1.78 -8.59 6.33
C ALA A 212 2.70 -9.78 6.72
N ASP A 213 3.04 -9.94 7.99
CA ASP A 213 3.81 -11.08 8.51
C ASP A 213 3.02 -12.40 8.37
N ILE A 214 1.72 -12.38 8.69
CA ILE A 214 0.82 -13.53 8.48
C ILE A 214 0.73 -13.89 6.99
N ALA A 215 0.62 -12.89 6.11
CA ALA A 215 0.59 -13.10 4.67
C ALA A 215 1.95 -13.49 4.07
N ASP A 216 3.03 -13.46 4.85
CA ASP A 216 4.41 -13.75 4.45
C ASP A 216 4.88 -12.87 3.27
N VAL A 217 4.61 -11.55 3.33
CA VAL A 217 4.99 -10.57 2.32
C VAL A 217 5.74 -9.38 2.91
N PRO A 218 6.74 -8.84 2.20
CA PRO A 218 7.52 -7.70 2.67
C PRO A 218 6.83 -6.36 2.38
N LEU A 219 5.51 -6.26 2.56
CA LEU A 219 4.77 -5.01 2.34
C LEU A 219 5.46 -3.84 3.06
N ILE A 220 5.61 -2.72 2.37
CA ILE A 220 6.14 -1.50 2.98
C ILE A 220 5.01 -0.79 3.70
N ILE A 221 5.17 -0.59 5.01
CA ILE A 221 4.24 0.16 5.84
C ILE A 221 4.89 1.48 6.20
N LEU A 222 4.25 2.59 5.79
CA LEU A 222 4.74 3.94 6.02
C LEU A 222 3.93 4.58 7.15
N ALA A 223 4.61 5.05 8.17
CA ALA A 223 4.00 5.89 9.19
C ALA A 223 3.88 7.32 8.67
N ARG A 224 2.67 7.82 8.53
CA ARG A 224 2.38 9.22 8.20
C ARG A 224 1.95 9.95 9.46
N THR A 225 2.36 11.19 9.61
CA THR A 225 1.85 12.07 10.67
C THR A 225 1.27 13.35 10.10
N ASP A 226 0.17 13.77 10.66
CA ASP A 226 -0.47 15.07 10.39
C ASP A 226 -0.20 16.10 11.49
N ALA A 227 0.74 15.83 12.41
CA ALA A 227 1.09 16.67 13.56
C ALA A 227 1.56 18.07 13.17
N ASN A 228 2.12 18.23 11.95
CA ASN A 228 2.59 19.54 11.49
C ASN A 228 1.49 20.63 11.45
N ALA A 229 0.24 20.24 11.21
CA ALA A 229 -0.88 21.18 11.09
C ALA A 229 -2.04 20.88 12.06
N ALA A 230 -2.06 19.73 12.72
CA ALA A 230 -3.10 19.40 13.71
C ALA A 230 -2.92 20.22 14.97
N LYS A 231 -4.04 20.69 15.53
CA LYS A 231 -4.08 21.48 16.78
C LYS A 231 -4.76 20.75 17.92
N LEU A 232 -5.35 19.59 17.63
CA LEU A 232 -6.12 18.79 18.58
C LEU A 232 -5.53 17.40 18.67
N ILE A 233 -5.59 16.81 19.84
CA ILE A 233 -5.26 15.40 20.11
C ILE A 233 -6.32 14.82 21.03
N THR A 234 -6.71 13.58 20.80
CA THR A 234 -7.58 12.87 21.75
C THR A 234 -6.83 12.65 23.06
N ASN A 235 -7.56 12.75 24.17
CA ASN A 235 -7.01 12.44 25.49
C ASN A 235 -7.24 10.96 25.82
N ASP A 236 -6.29 10.39 26.59
CA ASP A 236 -6.41 9.03 27.14
C ASP A 236 -7.32 9.02 28.37
#